data_5e438ea11e67c448bb8f96aa05beb7ed
#
_entry.id   5e438ea11e67c448bb8f96aa05beb7ed
#
_cell.length_a   1.000
_cell.length_b   1.000
_cell.length_c   1.000
_cell.angle_alpha   90.00
_cell.angle_beta   90.00
_cell.angle_gamma   90.00
#
_symmetry.space_group_name_H-M   'P 1'
#
loop_
_entity.id
_entity.type
_entity.pdbx_description
1 polymer ?
#
loop_
_entity_poly.entity_id
_entity_poly.type
_entity_poly.pdbx_seq_one_letter_code
_entity_poly.pdbx_strand_id
1 'polypeptide(L)'
;MKRCPECGREYDNTMMFCLDDGAELLYGPASLDESTTSTINSAGIPSEAPTRPQIHTTNETAVLPAGTKDNVPRPRGLDKRLLAAPFLLAIIALGGFFGYRYFRPAETEQISSIAVMPFVNDSGNPEIEYLSDGMTETLIRSLSQLPHLNVKARSSVFRYKGKETDAKKIGKDLNVQAILNGRVMQRGYQLTLNLELINVENENVIWADQYDRKSSDLVSLQNEIARDVSSKLQLKLSGTDQQKLAKNYTADPEAYQLYLKGNYQLNKRTEDSLKKGVEFFNQSIERDPSYALAYAGLADAYNQMGMWATLAPAESFSKAKAAAVRSLELDNTLGEAHTALAFEKFQHEWDFAGAESEYLQAITLNRNYSTTHELHGYQMYLAKPHEFKAAMEELKIAQDLDPLSLPVAFNIAALLYFERRYDEAIEQLKKMHDLDPNFTLGNGLLGAAYMRKGMTAEAVAAWSAASTLEGQGLSPKSTDALTAAFRKSGIKAFLRKHVELLETESKQRYVSAYFVAIDYAYLEEKDLEFEWLEKAYQERSSWLTELGVDPVWADLHSDPRYADLIRRVGLPE
;
A
#
# COMPACT_ATOMS: atom_id res chain seq x y z
N MET A 1 -7.94 25.68 21.36
CA MET A 1 -6.75 25.43 20.55
C MET A 1 -5.56 25.23 21.46
N LYS A 2 -4.63 24.37 21.10
CA LYS A 2 -3.35 24.19 21.79
C LYS A 2 -2.29 25.02 21.08
N ARG A 3 -1.27 25.47 21.79
CA ARG A 3 -0.21 26.30 21.23
C ARG A 3 1.16 25.66 21.45
N CYS A 4 2.02 25.73 20.44
CA CYS A 4 3.39 25.29 20.57
C CYS A 4 4.18 26.29 21.44
N PRO A 5 4.88 25.83 22.50
CA PRO A 5 5.68 26.71 23.36
C PRO A 5 6.92 27.25 22.65
N GLU A 6 7.44 26.55 21.63
CA GLU A 6 8.67 26.93 20.93
C GLU A 6 8.41 27.89 19.75
N CYS A 7 7.48 27.56 18.84
CA CYS A 7 7.24 28.37 17.63
C CYS A 7 5.98 29.25 17.73
N GLY A 8 5.15 29.10 18.76
CA GLY A 8 3.97 29.92 19.00
C GLY A 8 2.75 29.64 18.12
N ARG A 9 2.80 28.66 17.20
CA ARG A 9 1.66 28.31 16.34
C ARG A 9 0.53 27.64 17.12
N GLU A 10 -0.69 27.88 16.67
CA GLU A 10 -1.90 27.33 17.24
C GLU A 10 -2.36 26.10 16.42
N TYR A 11 -2.78 25.06 17.13
CA TYR A 11 -3.22 23.79 16.58
C TYR A 11 -4.58 23.38 17.14
N ASP A 12 -5.25 22.51 16.45
CA ASP A 12 -6.48 21.87 16.91
C ASP A 12 -6.25 21.12 18.24
N ASN A 13 -7.31 21.00 19.04
CA ASN A 13 -7.25 20.30 20.33
C ASN A 13 -6.93 18.79 20.21
N THR A 14 -7.06 18.22 19.04
CA THR A 14 -6.72 16.82 18.74
C THR A 14 -5.22 16.59 18.55
N MET A 15 -4.46 17.63 18.21
CA MET A 15 -3.02 17.53 18.05
C MET A 15 -2.29 17.47 19.39
N MET A 16 -1.28 16.63 19.47
CA MET A 16 -0.46 16.47 20.69
C MET A 16 0.92 17.13 20.57
N PHE A 17 1.44 17.24 19.34
CA PHE A 17 2.77 17.78 19.06
C PHE A 17 2.74 18.81 17.94
N CYS A 18 3.68 19.75 17.96
CA CYS A 18 3.90 20.72 16.90
C CYS A 18 4.44 20.05 15.65
N LEU A 19 3.90 20.40 14.48
CA LEU A 19 4.33 19.80 13.20
C LEU A 19 5.67 20.35 12.70
N ASP A 20 6.12 21.51 13.21
CA ASP A 20 7.36 22.14 12.73
C ASP A 20 8.59 21.76 13.57
N ASP A 21 8.43 21.60 14.88
CA ASP A 21 9.55 21.41 15.82
C ASP A 21 9.39 20.19 16.75
N GLY A 22 8.22 19.50 16.70
CA GLY A 22 7.95 18.31 17.48
C GLY A 22 7.68 18.56 18.97
N ALA A 23 7.57 19.81 19.41
CA ALA A 23 7.31 20.16 20.82
C ALA A 23 5.88 19.79 21.23
N GLU A 24 5.68 19.36 22.47
CA GLU A 24 4.35 19.04 23.01
C GLU A 24 3.50 20.30 23.14
N LEU A 25 2.26 20.24 22.65
CA LEU A 25 1.34 21.39 22.61
C LEU A 25 0.63 21.58 23.94
N LEU A 26 0.68 22.81 24.49
CA LEU A 26 0.11 23.15 25.77
C LEU A 26 -1.22 23.90 25.65
N TYR A 27 -2.14 23.67 26.60
CA TYR A 27 -3.32 24.51 26.79
C TYR A 27 -2.94 25.78 27.53
N GLY A 28 -3.20 26.96 26.93
CA GLY A 28 -2.97 28.24 27.61
C GLY A 28 -4.09 29.25 27.35
N PRO A 29 -4.44 30.13 28.31
CA PRO A 29 -5.40 31.21 28.11
C PRO A 29 -4.84 32.31 27.23
N ALA A 30 -5.70 32.89 26.39
CA ALA A 30 -5.39 34.10 25.62
C ALA A 30 -5.20 35.29 26.57
N SER A 31 -4.01 35.90 26.61
CA SER A 31 -3.84 37.24 27.13
C SER A 31 -3.05 38.07 26.15
N LEU A 32 -3.71 39.10 25.64
CA LEU A 32 -3.12 40.24 24.95
C LEU A 32 -2.27 41.02 25.96
N ASP A 33 -1.02 41.39 25.65
CA ASP A 33 -0.63 42.77 25.58
C ASP A 33 0.76 42.99 24.99
N GLU A 34 0.87 44.16 24.37
CA GLU A 34 1.97 44.64 23.54
C GLU A 34 3.17 45.16 24.34
N SER A 35 4.29 45.13 23.64
CA SER A 35 5.41 46.10 23.65
C SER A 35 6.33 46.15 24.89
N THR A 36 7.59 45.88 24.73
CA THR A 36 8.67 46.86 24.49
C THR A 36 10.06 46.19 24.45
N THR A 37 10.84 46.66 23.53
CA THR A 37 12.28 46.49 23.29
C THR A 37 13.15 46.76 24.53
N SER A 38 14.15 45.88 24.76
CA SER A 38 15.54 46.37 24.92
C SER A 38 16.55 45.27 25.15
N THR A 39 17.64 45.40 24.48
CA THR A 39 18.93 44.70 24.52
C THR A 39 19.56 44.63 25.89
N ILE A 40 20.37 43.57 26.20
CA ILE A 40 21.81 43.61 26.47
C ILE A 40 22.29 42.32 27.15
N ASN A 41 23.29 41.72 26.51
CA ASN A 41 24.49 40.99 26.94
C ASN A 41 24.55 40.00 28.11
N SER A 42 24.92 38.85 27.76
CA SER A 42 26.11 38.00 28.09
C SER A 42 26.47 37.69 29.54
N ALA A 43 26.78 36.44 29.68
CA ALA A 43 27.83 35.80 30.50
C ALA A 43 27.37 35.00 31.75
N GLY A 44 27.82 33.77 31.81
CA GLY A 44 28.19 33.09 33.03
C GLY A 44 27.44 31.81 33.38
N ILE A 45 27.96 30.68 33.01
CA ILE A 45 27.76 29.37 33.66
C ILE A 45 28.55 29.38 34.99
N PRO A 46 28.11 28.76 36.12
CA PRO A 46 28.24 27.32 36.26
C PRO A 46 27.12 26.60 37.10
N SER A 47 26.94 25.33 36.72
CA SER A 47 26.72 24.10 37.51
C SER A 47 26.35 24.18 39.00
N GLU A 48 25.30 23.48 39.38
CA GLU A 48 25.28 22.34 40.32
C GLU A 48 23.86 21.97 40.78
N ALA A 49 23.61 20.66 40.80
CA ALA A 49 22.43 19.99 41.34
C ALA A 49 22.68 19.63 42.84
N PRO A 50 21.85 18.82 43.47
CA PRO A 50 20.50 19.03 44.00
C PRO A 50 20.47 18.82 45.51
N THR A 51 19.46 19.28 46.24
CA THR A 51 19.27 18.82 47.63
C THR A 51 17.81 18.64 48.00
N ARG A 52 17.48 17.44 48.44
CA ARG A 52 16.26 17.05 49.16
C ARG A 52 16.25 17.71 50.56
N PRO A 53 15.13 18.11 51.11
CA PRO A 53 15.02 18.38 52.55
C PRO A 53 14.66 17.09 53.29
N GLN A 54 15.48 16.81 54.31
CA GLN A 54 15.23 15.82 55.36
C GLN A 54 14.31 16.38 56.43
N ILE A 55 13.45 15.51 56.94
CA ILE A 55 12.62 15.73 58.13
C ILE A 55 13.50 15.58 59.35
N HIS A 56 13.53 16.61 60.18
CA HIS A 56 14.08 16.51 61.55
C HIS A 56 12.94 16.42 62.54
N THR A 57 12.90 15.31 63.26
CA THR A 57 12.21 15.15 64.54
C THR A 57 13.09 15.73 65.67
N THR A 58 12.56 16.60 66.48
CA THR A 58 13.12 16.90 67.82
C THR A 58 12.03 16.76 68.84
N ASN A 59 12.28 15.85 69.80
CA ASN A 59 11.61 15.73 71.06
C ASN A 59 12.05 16.89 71.95
N GLU A 60 11.10 17.58 72.57
CA GLU A 60 11.35 18.22 73.85
C GLU A 60 10.14 18.09 74.74
N THR A 61 10.46 17.58 75.91
CA THR A 61 9.61 17.36 77.10
C THR A 61 9.44 18.69 77.87
N ALA A 62 8.23 19.08 78.17
CA ALA A 62 7.99 20.08 79.18
C ALA A 62 6.80 19.73 80.09
N VAL A 63 7.04 19.94 81.36
CA VAL A 63 6.37 19.51 82.56
C VAL A 63 5.05 20.25 82.77
N LEU A 64 4.06 19.54 83.36
CA LEU A 64 2.77 20.01 83.85
C LEU A 64 2.88 20.87 85.10
N PRO A 65 1.90 21.74 85.37
CA PRO A 65 1.35 21.86 86.73
C PRO A 65 -0.13 21.46 86.78
N ALA A 66 -0.44 20.93 87.94
CA ALA A 66 -1.69 20.32 88.36
C ALA A 66 -2.82 21.31 88.65
N GLY A 67 -4.03 20.85 88.38
CA GLY A 67 -5.22 21.12 89.15
C GLY A 67 -6.25 22.06 88.57
N THR A 68 -7.36 21.48 88.07
CA THR A 68 -8.69 21.73 88.66
C THR A 68 -9.69 20.81 88.04
N LYS A 69 -10.52 20.21 88.83
CA LYS A 69 -11.69 19.39 88.45
C LYS A 69 -12.72 20.30 87.81
N ASP A 70 -13.34 19.83 86.69
CA ASP A 70 -14.78 19.75 86.60
C ASP A 70 -15.25 19.31 85.18
N ASN A 71 -16.25 18.43 85.22
CA ASN A 71 -17.24 18.10 84.20
C ASN A 71 -16.79 17.47 82.87
N VAL A 72 -16.80 16.18 82.91
CA VAL A 72 -16.85 15.35 81.71
C VAL A 72 -18.31 15.28 81.21
N PRO A 73 -18.66 15.76 79.98
CA PRO A 73 -19.92 15.42 79.38
C PRO A 73 -19.80 14.01 78.77
N ARG A 74 -20.73 13.13 79.16
CA ARG A 74 -20.87 11.76 78.56
C ARG A 74 -21.03 11.85 77.07
N PRO A 75 -20.37 11.00 76.26
CA PRO A 75 -20.58 10.92 74.80
C PRO A 75 -22.02 10.48 74.53
N ARG A 76 -22.79 11.32 73.85
CA ARG A 76 -24.06 10.94 73.25
C ARG A 76 -23.80 9.83 72.24
N GLY A 77 -24.42 8.66 72.47
CA GLY A 77 -24.36 7.53 71.53
C GLY A 77 -24.70 7.97 70.11
N LEU A 78 -23.79 7.70 69.15
CA LEU A 78 -24.08 7.89 67.74
C LEU A 78 -25.32 7.07 67.39
N ASP A 79 -26.34 7.76 66.93
CA ASP A 79 -27.57 7.17 66.48
C ASP A 79 -27.25 6.22 65.31
N LYS A 80 -27.44 4.91 65.51
CA LYS A 80 -27.14 3.87 64.49
C LYS A 80 -27.87 4.10 63.15
N ARG A 81 -28.84 4.99 63.14
CA ARG A 81 -29.55 5.44 61.94
C ARG A 81 -28.73 6.36 61.03
N LEU A 82 -27.74 7.09 61.57
CA LEU A 82 -26.84 7.97 60.81
C LEU A 82 -25.72 7.22 60.09
N LEU A 83 -25.41 6.00 60.49
CA LEU A 83 -24.45 5.13 59.81
C LEU A 83 -25.05 4.28 58.67
N ALA A 84 -26.39 4.16 58.67
CA ALA A 84 -27.09 3.39 57.61
C ALA A 84 -27.22 4.19 56.29
N ALA A 85 -27.27 5.51 56.34
CA ALA A 85 -27.44 6.36 55.17
C ALA A 85 -26.25 6.32 54.16
N PRO A 86 -24.97 6.39 54.58
CA PRO A 86 -23.85 6.28 53.64
C PRO A 86 -23.71 4.85 53.08
N PHE A 87 -24.11 3.82 53.84
CA PHE A 87 -24.12 2.43 53.35
C PHE A 87 -25.19 2.18 52.29
N LEU A 88 -26.37 2.76 52.46
CA LEU A 88 -27.45 2.69 51.46
C LEU A 88 -27.08 3.45 50.19
N LEU A 89 -26.45 4.63 50.30
CA LEU A 89 -25.94 5.40 49.16
C LEU A 89 -24.81 4.64 48.42
N ALA A 90 -23.92 3.95 49.13
CA ALA A 90 -22.87 3.13 48.52
C ALA A 90 -23.46 1.93 47.76
N ILE A 91 -24.51 1.29 48.32
CA ILE A 91 -25.20 0.18 47.62
C ILE A 91 -25.96 0.68 46.37
N ILE A 92 -26.61 1.85 46.46
CA ILE A 92 -27.28 2.45 45.29
C ILE A 92 -26.26 2.89 44.24
N ALA A 93 -25.10 3.45 44.64
CA ALA A 93 -24.03 3.83 43.72
C ALA A 93 -23.38 2.60 43.07
N LEU A 94 -23.09 1.54 43.82
CA LEU A 94 -22.57 0.27 43.30
C LEU A 94 -23.61 -0.43 42.41
N GLY A 95 -24.87 -0.50 42.86
CA GLY A 95 -25.96 -1.07 42.05
C GLY A 95 -26.22 -0.29 40.77
N GLY A 96 -26.15 1.05 40.84
CA GLY A 96 -26.23 1.94 39.68
C GLY A 96 -25.03 1.80 38.76
N PHE A 97 -23.81 1.68 39.29
CA PHE A 97 -22.59 1.44 38.50
C PHE A 97 -22.59 0.08 37.82
N PHE A 98 -22.93 -1.01 38.54
CA PHE A 98 -23.03 -2.34 37.95
C PHE A 98 -24.24 -2.45 37.00
N GLY A 99 -25.37 -1.84 37.33
CA GLY A 99 -26.51 -1.75 36.43
C GLY A 99 -26.17 -0.97 35.16
N TYR A 100 -25.54 0.20 35.28
CA TYR A 100 -25.09 0.99 34.14
C TYR A 100 -24.07 0.22 33.28
N ARG A 101 -23.15 -0.54 33.88
CA ARG A 101 -22.19 -1.37 33.16
C ARG A 101 -22.83 -2.60 32.52
N TYR A 102 -23.87 -3.18 33.15
CA TYR A 102 -24.57 -4.35 32.64
C TYR A 102 -25.61 -4.00 31.56
N PHE A 103 -26.25 -2.81 31.67
CA PHE A 103 -27.22 -2.32 30.70
C PHE A 103 -26.63 -1.34 29.67
N ARG A 104 -25.34 -1.05 29.71
CA ARG A 104 -24.73 -0.43 28.54
C ARG A 104 -24.92 -1.41 27.38
N PRO A 105 -25.64 -1.03 26.32
CA PRO A 105 -25.55 -1.80 25.08
C PRO A 105 -24.06 -1.85 24.78
N ALA A 106 -23.52 -3.04 24.53
CA ALA A 106 -22.17 -3.17 23.99
C ALA A 106 -22.14 -2.18 22.82
N GLU A 107 -21.28 -1.16 22.87
CA GLU A 107 -21.02 -0.33 21.71
C GLU A 107 -20.64 -1.36 20.66
N THR A 108 -21.54 -1.57 19.71
CA THR A 108 -21.25 -2.40 18.55
C THR A 108 -20.06 -1.71 17.90
N GLU A 109 -18.88 -2.30 18.07
CA GLU A 109 -17.64 -1.75 17.58
C GLU A 109 -17.79 -1.61 16.08
N GLN A 110 -17.75 -0.36 15.60
CA GLN A 110 -17.92 -0.06 14.20
C GLN A 110 -16.82 -0.79 13.42
N ILE A 111 -17.20 -1.69 12.53
CA ILE A 111 -16.26 -2.42 11.71
C ILE A 111 -15.63 -1.44 10.72
N SER A 112 -14.34 -1.22 10.84
CA SER A 112 -13.55 -0.28 10.04
C SER A 112 -12.63 -0.95 9.02
N SER A 113 -12.58 -2.30 9.00
CA SER A 113 -11.75 -3.04 8.06
C SER A 113 -12.42 -4.34 7.59
N ILE A 114 -12.30 -4.62 6.28
CA ILE A 114 -12.95 -5.76 5.62
C ILE A 114 -12.05 -6.39 4.56
N ALA A 115 -12.14 -7.72 4.44
CA ALA A 115 -11.67 -8.47 3.29
C ALA A 115 -12.87 -9.05 2.52
N VAL A 116 -13.00 -8.70 1.25
CA VAL A 116 -13.95 -9.35 0.33
C VAL A 116 -13.23 -10.53 -0.29
N MET A 117 -13.62 -11.74 0.14
CA MET A 117 -12.98 -12.97 -0.32
C MET A 117 -13.36 -13.29 -1.77
N PRO A 118 -12.50 -13.99 -2.54
CA PRO A 118 -12.84 -14.40 -3.88
C PRO A 118 -14.13 -15.22 -3.89
N PHE A 119 -15.13 -14.77 -4.66
CA PHE A 119 -16.40 -15.47 -4.74
C PHE A 119 -16.22 -16.83 -5.41
N VAL A 120 -16.84 -17.83 -4.85
CA VAL A 120 -16.77 -19.20 -5.36
C VAL A 120 -17.73 -19.35 -6.53
N ASN A 121 -17.26 -19.90 -7.64
CA ASN A 121 -18.08 -20.25 -8.80
C ASN A 121 -18.74 -21.62 -8.57
N ASP A 122 -20.00 -21.61 -8.11
CA ASP A 122 -20.78 -22.84 -7.87
C ASP A 122 -21.55 -23.31 -9.13
N SER A 123 -21.31 -22.71 -10.29
CA SER A 123 -22.01 -23.07 -11.53
C SER A 123 -21.48 -24.36 -12.18
N GLY A 124 -20.31 -24.83 -11.77
CA GLY A 124 -19.61 -25.95 -12.40
C GLY A 124 -19.07 -25.66 -13.82
N ASN A 125 -19.22 -24.43 -14.32
CA ASN A 125 -18.69 -23.97 -15.60
C ASN A 125 -17.47 -23.07 -15.41
N PRO A 126 -16.25 -23.50 -15.81
CA PRO A 126 -15.05 -22.68 -15.70
C PRO A 126 -15.08 -21.41 -16.57
N GLU A 127 -15.90 -21.38 -17.64
CA GLU A 127 -15.98 -20.22 -18.53
C GLU A 127 -16.55 -18.96 -17.86
N ILE A 128 -17.25 -19.12 -16.74
CA ILE A 128 -17.79 -17.99 -15.98
C ILE A 128 -16.97 -17.63 -14.74
N GLU A 129 -15.78 -18.17 -14.59
CA GLU A 129 -14.87 -17.84 -13.49
C GLU A 129 -14.55 -16.32 -13.46
N TYR A 130 -14.43 -15.70 -14.64
CA TYR A 130 -14.25 -14.26 -14.76
C TYR A 130 -15.37 -13.45 -14.08
N LEU A 131 -16.58 -14.02 -13.98
CA LEU A 131 -17.72 -13.34 -13.37
C LEU A 131 -17.58 -13.31 -11.85
N SER A 132 -17.24 -14.45 -11.22
CA SER A 132 -17.00 -14.53 -9.78
C SER A 132 -15.85 -13.62 -9.37
N ASP A 133 -14.73 -13.69 -10.08
CA ASP A 133 -13.54 -12.87 -9.84
C ASP A 133 -13.84 -11.39 -10.06
N GLY A 134 -14.50 -11.06 -11.17
CA GLY A 134 -14.85 -9.69 -11.52
C GLY A 134 -15.84 -9.06 -10.54
N MET A 135 -16.84 -9.81 -10.07
CA MET A 135 -17.76 -9.32 -9.04
C MET A 135 -17.05 -9.04 -7.72
N THR A 136 -16.12 -9.91 -7.31
CA THR A 136 -15.28 -9.69 -6.14
C THR A 136 -14.47 -8.39 -6.29
N GLU A 137 -13.78 -8.24 -7.39
CA GLU A 137 -12.89 -7.10 -7.66
C GLU A 137 -13.65 -5.78 -7.73
N THR A 138 -14.79 -5.75 -8.43
CA THR A 138 -15.60 -4.54 -8.52
C THR A 138 -16.25 -4.16 -7.18
N LEU A 139 -16.55 -5.14 -6.33
CA LEU A 139 -17.02 -4.85 -4.97
C LEU A 139 -15.88 -4.31 -4.08
N ILE A 140 -14.68 -4.89 -4.15
CA ILE A 140 -13.48 -4.34 -3.50
C ILE A 140 -13.30 -2.88 -3.91
N ARG A 141 -13.32 -2.58 -5.21
CA ARG A 141 -13.18 -1.23 -5.74
C ARG A 141 -14.27 -0.28 -5.23
N SER A 142 -15.53 -0.70 -5.24
CA SER A 142 -16.65 0.13 -4.78
C SER A 142 -16.53 0.47 -3.30
N LEU A 143 -16.20 -0.52 -2.47
CA LEU A 143 -16.04 -0.33 -1.03
C LEU A 143 -14.77 0.46 -0.69
N SER A 144 -13.68 0.35 -1.48
CA SER A 144 -12.43 1.09 -1.25
C SER A 144 -12.58 2.61 -1.43
N GLN A 145 -13.62 3.06 -2.13
CA GLN A 145 -13.94 4.49 -2.26
C GLN A 145 -14.49 5.11 -0.96
N LEU A 146 -14.80 4.28 0.04
CA LEU A 146 -15.32 4.75 1.33
C LEU A 146 -14.17 5.13 2.26
N PRO A 147 -14.06 6.40 2.69
CA PRO A 147 -12.86 6.91 3.38
C PRO A 147 -12.63 6.32 4.78
N HIS A 148 -13.66 5.72 5.39
CA HIS A 148 -13.61 5.18 6.75
C HIS A 148 -13.60 3.65 6.81
N LEU A 149 -13.43 2.98 5.66
CA LEU A 149 -13.38 1.53 5.56
C LEU A 149 -12.07 1.10 4.92
N ASN A 150 -11.20 0.42 5.68
CA ASN A 150 -10.01 -0.22 5.14
C ASN A 150 -10.42 -1.52 4.42
N VAL A 151 -10.35 -1.53 3.10
CA VAL A 151 -10.70 -2.67 2.26
C VAL A 151 -9.43 -3.31 1.74
N LYS A 152 -9.23 -4.60 2.00
CA LYS A 152 -8.03 -5.28 1.53
C LYS A 152 -8.04 -5.47 0.02
N ALA A 153 -6.89 -5.23 -0.59
CA ALA A 153 -6.72 -5.31 -2.02
C ALA A 153 -6.88 -6.74 -2.56
N ARG A 154 -7.22 -6.81 -3.84
CA ARG A 154 -7.45 -8.06 -4.57
C ARG A 154 -6.28 -9.05 -4.43
N SER A 155 -5.06 -8.60 -4.62
CA SER A 155 -3.85 -9.45 -4.63
C SER A 155 -3.67 -10.25 -3.34
N SER A 156 -4.01 -9.65 -2.17
CA SER A 156 -3.98 -10.34 -0.89
C SER A 156 -5.10 -11.36 -0.73
N VAL A 157 -6.34 -10.98 -1.03
CA VAL A 157 -7.48 -11.87 -0.80
C VAL A 157 -7.51 -13.05 -1.77
N PHE A 158 -7.04 -12.86 -3.01
CA PHE A 158 -6.99 -13.94 -4.02
C PHE A 158 -5.95 -15.02 -3.73
N ARG A 159 -5.03 -14.80 -2.80
CA ARG A 159 -4.15 -15.87 -2.29
C ARG A 159 -4.89 -16.96 -1.53
N TYR A 160 -6.11 -16.70 -1.10
CA TYR A 160 -6.99 -17.66 -0.44
C TYR A 160 -7.95 -18.37 -1.41
N LYS A 161 -7.95 -18.02 -2.69
CA LYS A 161 -8.83 -18.63 -3.69
C LYS A 161 -8.60 -20.14 -3.77
N GLY A 162 -9.70 -20.91 -3.62
CA GLY A 162 -9.66 -22.38 -3.63
C GLY A 162 -9.04 -23.05 -2.39
N LYS A 163 -8.77 -22.28 -1.32
CA LYS A 163 -8.23 -22.80 -0.06
C LYS A 163 -9.30 -22.75 1.01
N GLU A 164 -9.48 -23.85 1.73
CA GLU A 164 -10.24 -23.84 2.97
C GLU A 164 -9.39 -23.16 4.05
N THR A 165 -9.82 -22.02 4.53
CA THR A 165 -9.10 -21.26 5.54
C THR A 165 -10.09 -20.69 6.55
N ASP A 166 -9.78 -20.84 7.81
CA ASP A 166 -10.54 -20.34 8.95
C ASP A 166 -10.60 -18.79 8.93
N ALA A 167 -11.76 -18.23 9.27
CA ALA A 167 -12.00 -16.80 9.29
C ALA A 167 -11.04 -16.04 10.22
N LYS A 168 -10.73 -16.60 11.40
CA LYS A 168 -9.75 -16.02 12.34
C LYS A 168 -8.35 -15.93 11.75
N LYS A 169 -7.94 -16.99 11.04
CA LYS A 169 -6.64 -17.00 10.38
C LYS A 169 -6.56 -15.94 9.29
N ILE A 170 -7.56 -15.87 8.42
CA ILE A 170 -7.65 -14.83 7.37
C ILE A 170 -7.64 -13.44 8.01
N GLY A 171 -8.46 -13.23 9.04
CA GLY A 171 -8.54 -11.96 9.74
C GLY A 171 -7.23 -11.52 10.37
N LYS A 172 -6.47 -12.46 10.93
CA LYS A 172 -5.13 -12.20 11.48
C LYS A 172 -4.11 -11.90 10.37
N ASP A 173 -4.10 -12.72 9.32
CA ASP A 173 -3.12 -12.60 8.22
C ASP A 173 -3.33 -11.29 7.42
N LEU A 174 -4.59 -10.87 7.26
CA LEU A 174 -4.97 -9.66 6.54
C LEU A 174 -5.20 -8.44 7.45
N ASN A 175 -5.19 -8.61 8.76
CA ASN A 175 -5.50 -7.57 9.74
C ASN A 175 -6.85 -6.90 9.46
N VAL A 176 -7.94 -7.68 9.47
CA VAL A 176 -9.32 -7.21 9.24
C VAL A 176 -10.26 -7.65 10.36
N GLN A 177 -11.34 -6.88 10.56
CA GLN A 177 -12.38 -7.16 11.55
C GLN A 177 -13.54 -7.97 10.96
N ALA A 178 -13.76 -7.88 9.64
CA ALA A 178 -14.81 -8.63 8.96
C ALA A 178 -14.33 -9.26 7.64
N ILE A 179 -14.99 -10.33 7.27
CA ILE A 179 -14.81 -11.04 6.00
C ILE A 179 -16.15 -11.14 5.30
N LEU A 180 -16.19 -10.80 4.02
CA LEU A 180 -17.34 -11.04 3.15
C LEU A 180 -17.04 -12.22 2.23
N ASN A 181 -17.75 -13.32 2.41
CA ASN A 181 -17.74 -14.48 1.53
C ASN A 181 -18.88 -14.38 0.50
N GLY A 182 -18.67 -14.96 -0.69
CA GLY A 182 -19.67 -15.01 -1.72
C GLY A 182 -19.62 -16.30 -2.53
N ARG A 183 -20.79 -16.73 -3.03
CA ARG A 183 -20.95 -17.85 -3.95
C ARG A 183 -21.82 -17.42 -5.12
N VAL A 184 -21.31 -17.60 -6.34
CA VAL A 184 -21.97 -17.23 -7.59
C VAL A 184 -22.40 -18.48 -8.33
N MET A 185 -23.67 -18.58 -8.66
CA MET A 185 -24.23 -19.62 -9.49
C MET A 185 -24.96 -19.00 -10.68
N GLN A 186 -24.55 -19.36 -11.90
CA GLN A 186 -25.25 -18.95 -13.12
C GLN A 186 -25.89 -20.16 -13.79
N ARG A 187 -27.17 -20.04 -14.11
CA ARG A 187 -27.94 -21.03 -14.89
C ARG A 187 -28.66 -20.32 -16.04
N GLY A 188 -28.11 -20.44 -17.23
CA GLY A 188 -28.56 -19.65 -18.37
C GLY A 188 -28.42 -18.14 -18.12
N TYR A 189 -29.54 -17.41 -18.15
CA TYR A 189 -29.55 -15.98 -17.86
C TYR A 189 -29.83 -15.62 -16.39
N GLN A 190 -30.05 -16.61 -15.54
CA GLN A 190 -30.28 -16.39 -14.10
C GLN A 190 -28.98 -16.49 -13.34
N LEU A 191 -28.75 -15.50 -12.50
CA LEU A 191 -27.64 -15.39 -11.58
C LEU A 191 -28.17 -15.44 -10.15
N THR A 192 -27.67 -16.37 -9.36
CA THR A 192 -27.88 -16.43 -7.91
C THR A 192 -26.56 -16.11 -7.23
N LEU A 193 -26.57 -15.15 -6.31
CA LEU A 193 -25.43 -14.78 -5.49
C LEU A 193 -25.82 -14.92 -4.02
N ASN A 194 -25.09 -15.75 -3.28
CA ASN A 194 -25.22 -15.87 -1.83
C ASN A 194 -24.03 -15.16 -1.19
N LEU A 195 -24.30 -14.26 -0.24
CA LEU A 195 -23.32 -13.48 0.49
C LEU A 195 -23.42 -13.75 1.98
N GLU A 196 -22.28 -13.74 2.66
CA GLU A 196 -22.17 -13.91 4.09
C GLU A 196 -21.08 -12.99 4.64
N LEU A 197 -21.46 -12.08 5.55
CA LEU A 197 -20.55 -11.18 6.26
C LEU A 197 -20.29 -11.75 7.65
N ILE A 198 -19.05 -12.01 7.97
CA ILE A 198 -18.61 -12.69 9.19
C ILE A 198 -17.73 -11.74 10.02
N ASN A 199 -17.99 -11.64 11.32
CA ASN A 199 -17.09 -10.99 12.26
C ASN A 199 -15.91 -11.96 12.57
N VAL A 200 -14.69 -11.49 12.38
CA VAL A 200 -13.47 -12.32 12.53
C VAL A 200 -13.20 -12.71 13.98
N GLU A 201 -13.50 -11.83 14.94
CA GLU A 201 -13.17 -12.04 16.35
C GLU A 201 -13.96 -13.21 16.96
N ASN A 202 -15.26 -13.23 16.69
CA ASN A 202 -16.18 -14.20 17.30
C ASN A 202 -16.76 -15.22 16.30
N GLU A 203 -16.39 -15.12 15.01
CA GLU A 203 -16.84 -15.97 13.90
C GLU A 203 -18.37 -15.98 13.69
N ASN A 204 -19.07 -14.99 14.26
CA ASN A 204 -20.49 -14.89 14.07
C ASN A 204 -20.83 -14.26 12.71
N VAL A 205 -21.88 -14.81 12.08
CA VAL A 205 -22.46 -14.21 10.89
C VAL A 205 -23.18 -12.92 11.30
N ILE A 206 -22.69 -11.77 10.81
CA ILE A 206 -23.30 -10.45 11.00
C ILE A 206 -24.53 -10.33 10.12
N TRP A 207 -24.42 -10.85 8.89
CA TRP A 207 -25.45 -10.75 7.88
C TRP A 207 -25.22 -11.81 6.79
N ALA A 208 -26.31 -12.36 6.27
CA ALA A 208 -26.33 -13.20 5.08
C ALA A 208 -27.55 -12.85 4.24
N ASP A 209 -27.39 -12.89 2.92
CA ASP A 209 -28.47 -12.65 1.97
C ASP A 209 -28.26 -13.38 0.66
N GLN A 210 -29.37 -13.56 -0.09
CA GLN A 210 -29.38 -14.16 -1.41
C GLN A 210 -29.99 -13.20 -2.42
N TYR A 211 -29.29 -13.00 -3.52
CA TYR A 211 -29.73 -12.18 -4.64
C TYR A 211 -30.01 -13.06 -5.86
N ASP A 212 -31.23 -13.03 -6.36
CA ASP A 212 -31.62 -13.69 -7.60
C ASP A 212 -31.92 -12.61 -8.65
N ARG A 213 -31.07 -12.51 -9.68
CA ARG A 213 -31.12 -11.48 -10.71
C ARG A 213 -30.86 -12.09 -12.10
N LYS A 214 -31.18 -11.32 -13.14
CA LYS A 214 -30.75 -11.67 -14.49
C LYS A 214 -29.30 -11.19 -14.70
N SER A 215 -28.56 -11.87 -15.55
CA SER A 215 -27.20 -11.43 -15.91
C SER A 215 -27.14 -10.04 -16.58
N SER A 216 -28.29 -9.54 -17.11
CA SER A 216 -28.43 -8.16 -17.57
C SER A 216 -28.38 -7.13 -16.44
N ASP A 217 -28.65 -7.53 -15.19
CA ASP A 217 -28.83 -6.63 -14.06
C ASP A 217 -27.60 -6.56 -13.16
N LEU A 218 -26.45 -7.10 -13.65
CA LEU A 218 -25.20 -7.21 -12.90
C LEU A 218 -24.71 -5.87 -12.33
N VAL A 219 -24.78 -4.79 -13.09
CA VAL A 219 -24.32 -3.46 -12.66
C VAL A 219 -25.16 -2.95 -11.48
N SER A 220 -26.48 -3.06 -11.60
CA SER A 220 -27.40 -2.62 -10.52
C SER A 220 -27.27 -3.50 -9.27
N LEU A 221 -27.06 -4.81 -9.47
CA LEU A 221 -26.83 -5.76 -8.37
C LEU A 221 -25.57 -5.40 -7.55
N GLN A 222 -24.49 -5.02 -8.21
CA GLN A 222 -23.27 -4.63 -7.49
C GLN A 222 -23.44 -3.40 -6.62
N ASN A 223 -24.14 -2.39 -7.12
CA ASN A 223 -24.44 -1.19 -6.34
C ASN A 223 -25.37 -1.48 -5.16
N GLU A 224 -26.31 -2.41 -5.34
CA GLU A 224 -27.19 -2.91 -4.27
C GLU A 224 -26.34 -3.57 -3.17
N ILE A 225 -25.47 -4.51 -3.54
CA ILE A 225 -24.59 -5.22 -2.60
C ILE A 225 -23.66 -4.25 -1.85
N ALA A 226 -23.02 -3.32 -2.55
CA ALA A 226 -22.11 -2.36 -1.93
C ALA A 226 -22.82 -1.50 -0.87
N ARG A 227 -24.08 -1.08 -1.13
CA ARG A 227 -24.90 -0.35 -0.16
C ARG A 227 -25.32 -1.23 1.02
N ASP A 228 -25.76 -2.47 0.76
CA ASP A 228 -26.19 -3.38 1.82
C ASP A 228 -25.02 -3.72 2.75
N VAL A 229 -23.85 -4.09 2.22
CA VAL A 229 -22.64 -4.34 3.01
C VAL A 229 -22.27 -3.11 3.83
N SER A 230 -22.23 -1.92 3.23
CA SER A 230 -21.92 -0.67 3.93
C SER A 230 -22.90 -0.39 5.08
N SER A 231 -24.19 -0.64 4.86
CA SER A 231 -25.24 -0.51 5.87
C SER A 231 -25.04 -1.50 7.03
N LYS A 232 -24.72 -2.76 6.72
CA LYS A 232 -24.50 -3.82 7.73
C LYS A 232 -23.23 -3.61 8.54
N LEU A 233 -22.20 -2.97 7.96
CA LEU A 233 -21.01 -2.51 8.66
C LEU A 233 -21.26 -1.26 9.53
N GLN A 234 -22.49 -0.73 9.54
CA GLN A 234 -22.91 0.47 10.28
C GLN A 234 -22.09 1.72 9.93
N LEU A 235 -21.66 1.82 8.68
CA LEU A 235 -20.90 2.97 8.20
C LEU A 235 -21.81 4.20 8.10
N LYS A 236 -21.36 5.32 8.67
CA LYS A 236 -22.04 6.62 8.50
C LYS A 236 -21.62 7.22 7.16
N LEU A 237 -22.39 6.91 6.12
CA LEU A 237 -22.13 7.39 4.77
C LEU A 237 -22.60 8.83 4.61
N SER A 238 -21.74 9.71 4.12
CA SER A 238 -22.11 11.04 3.64
C SER A 238 -22.94 10.94 2.34
N GLY A 239 -23.61 12.03 1.95
CA GLY A 239 -24.30 12.09 0.65
C GLY A 239 -23.36 11.83 -0.53
N THR A 240 -22.10 12.28 -0.43
CA THR A 240 -21.05 12.03 -1.43
C THR A 240 -20.68 10.56 -1.51
N ASP A 241 -20.54 9.87 -0.35
CA ASP A 241 -20.22 8.43 -0.32
C ASP A 241 -21.35 7.61 -0.94
N GLN A 242 -22.61 7.98 -0.66
CA GLN A 242 -23.78 7.34 -1.27
C GLN A 242 -23.79 7.51 -2.80
N GLN A 243 -23.42 8.71 -3.30
CA GLN A 243 -23.29 8.95 -4.73
C GLN A 243 -22.17 8.11 -5.37
N LYS A 244 -21.01 7.98 -4.72
CA LYS A 244 -19.93 7.12 -5.19
C LYS A 244 -20.37 5.67 -5.31
N LEU A 245 -21.04 5.11 -4.29
CA LEU A 245 -21.56 3.74 -4.32
C LEU A 245 -22.67 3.51 -5.34
N ALA A 246 -23.43 4.56 -5.69
CA ALA A 246 -24.51 4.48 -6.66
C ALA A 246 -24.07 4.74 -8.10
N LYS A 247 -22.77 5.05 -8.33
CA LYS A 247 -22.26 5.42 -9.64
C LYS A 247 -22.26 4.23 -10.59
N ASN A 248 -23.04 4.34 -11.68
CA ASN A 248 -22.99 3.40 -12.78
C ASN A 248 -22.03 3.94 -13.84
N TYR A 249 -21.02 3.15 -14.16
CA TYR A 249 -20.00 3.52 -15.15
C TYR A 249 -20.39 3.14 -16.59
N THR A 250 -21.31 2.18 -16.76
CA THR A 250 -21.93 1.82 -18.02
C THR A 250 -23.36 1.33 -17.79
N ALA A 251 -24.25 1.52 -18.75
CA ALA A 251 -25.58 0.95 -18.76
C ALA A 251 -25.65 -0.32 -19.66
N ASP A 252 -24.62 -0.62 -20.42
CA ASP A 252 -24.54 -1.78 -21.32
C ASP A 252 -24.00 -3.01 -20.55
N PRO A 253 -24.83 -4.06 -20.33
CA PRO A 253 -24.40 -5.24 -19.57
C PRO A 253 -23.31 -6.04 -20.30
N GLU A 254 -23.26 -5.99 -21.64
CA GLU A 254 -22.26 -6.69 -22.42
C GLU A 254 -20.90 -5.96 -22.35
N ALA A 255 -20.89 -4.62 -22.44
CA ALA A 255 -19.71 -3.82 -22.20
C ALA A 255 -19.12 -4.10 -20.81
N TYR A 256 -20.00 -4.20 -19.80
CA TYR A 256 -19.57 -4.53 -18.45
C TYR A 256 -18.95 -5.93 -18.33
N GLN A 257 -19.56 -6.96 -18.94
CA GLN A 257 -19.00 -8.32 -18.92
C GLN A 257 -17.65 -8.39 -19.65
N LEU A 258 -17.50 -7.68 -20.76
CA LEU A 258 -16.23 -7.58 -21.49
C LEU A 258 -15.14 -6.90 -20.64
N TYR A 259 -15.49 -5.85 -19.92
CA TYR A 259 -14.60 -5.22 -18.94
C TYR A 259 -14.15 -6.20 -17.84
N LEU A 260 -15.06 -7.00 -17.28
CA LEU A 260 -14.71 -8.02 -16.28
C LEU A 260 -13.75 -9.08 -16.87
N LYS A 261 -13.97 -9.50 -18.12
CA LYS A 261 -13.05 -10.41 -18.85
C LYS A 261 -11.68 -9.77 -19.04
N GLY A 262 -11.65 -8.48 -19.38
CA GLY A 262 -10.41 -7.70 -19.50
C GLY A 262 -9.61 -7.73 -18.20
N ASN A 263 -10.23 -7.37 -17.07
CA ASN A 263 -9.60 -7.41 -15.74
C ASN A 263 -9.15 -8.83 -15.35
N TYR A 264 -9.97 -9.84 -15.61
CA TYR A 264 -9.61 -11.23 -15.34
C TYR A 264 -8.33 -11.66 -16.08
N GLN A 265 -8.16 -11.23 -17.34
CA GLN A 265 -6.94 -11.49 -18.09
C GLN A 265 -5.76 -10.65 -17.62
N LEU A 266 -5.96 -9.35 -17.39
CA LEU A 266 -4.95 -8.42 -16.88
C LEU A 266 -4.28 -8.94 -15.59
N ASN A 267 -5.07 -9.48 -14.68
CA ASN A 267 -4.61 -9.99 -13.39
C ASN A 267 -3.76 -11.28 -13.47
N LYS A 268 -3.71 -11.96 -14.60
CA LYS A 268 -2.83 -13.13 -14.81
C LYS A 268 -1.38 -12.73 -15.08
N ARG A 269 -1.15 -11.51 -15.56
CA ARG A 269 0.18 -10.91 -15.79
C ARG A 269 1.12 -11.73 -16.69
N THR A 270 0.57 -12.51 -17.64
CA THR A 270 1.35 -13.15 -18.69
C THR A 270 1.19 -12.39 -20.00
N GLU A 271 2.17 -12.50 -20.92
CA GLU A 271 2.12 -11.81 -22.21
C GLU A 271 0.81 -12.08 -22.96
N ASP A 272 0.43 -13.35 -23.09
CA ASP A 272 -0.81 -13.74 -23.77
C ASP A 272 -2.06 -13.21 -23.07
N SER A 273 -2.05 -13.18 -21.74
CA SER A 273 -3.20 -12.68 -21.00
C SER A 273 -3.32 -11.16 -21.08
N LEU A 274 -2.21 -10.42 -21.08
CA LEU A 274 -2.22 -8.97 -21.30
C LEU A 274 -2.78 -8.62 -22.69
N LYS A 275 -2.37 -9.33 -23.74
CA LYS A 275 -2.92 -9.15 -25.10
C LYS A 275 -4.44 -9.40 -25.15
N LYS A 276 -4.90 -10.50 -24.53
CA LYS A 276 -6.35 -10.80 -24.41
C LYS A 276 -7.08 -9.76 -23.58
N GLY A 277 -6.45 -9.23 -22.51
CA GLY A 277 -7.00 -8.14 -21.72
C GLY A 277 -7.26 -6.90 -22.57
N VAL A 278 -6.28 -6.48 -23.36
CA VAL A 278 -6.40 -5.37 -24.34
C VAL A 278 -7.54 -5.61 -25.33
N GLU A 279 -7.66 -6.82 -25.87
CA GLU A 279 -8.75 -7.17 -26.78
C GLU A 279 -10.13 -7.01 -26.13
N PHE A 280 -10.31 -7.51 -24.90
CA PHE A 280 -11.58 -7.40 -24.19
C PHE A 280 -11.92 -5.97 -23.79
N PHE A 281 -10.93 -5.16 -23.36
CA PHE A 281 -11.17 -3.74 -23.08
C PHE A 281 -11.57 -2.99 -24.35
N ASN A 282 -10.94 -3.24 -25.50
CA ASN A 282 -11.33 -2.65 -26.78
C ASN A 282 -12.75 -3.04 -27.19
N GLN A 283 -13.14 -4.32 -27.07
CA GLN A 283 -14.51 -4.77 -27.32
C GLN A 283 -15.51 -4.09 -26.37
N SER A 284 -15.14 -3.90 -25.10
CA SER A 284 -15.97 -3.18 -24.13
C SER A 284 -16.19 -1.72 -24.55
N ILE A 285 -15.13 -1.05 -25.03
CA ILE A 285 -15.14 0.33 -25.54
C ILE A 285 -15.96 0.44 -26.84
N GLU A 286 -15.87 -0.55 -27.73
CA GLU A 286 -16.69 -0.61 -28.94
C GLU A 286 -18.18 -0.70 -28.63
N ARG A 287 -18.55 -1.43 -27.55
CA ARG A 287 -19.94 -1.54 -27.08
C ARG A 287 -20.43 -0.27 -26.41
N ASP A 288 -19.60 0.34 -25.54
CA ASP A 288 -19.89 1.60 -24.87
C ASP A 288 -18.68 2.53 -24.88
N PRO A 289 -18.57 3.42 -25.88
CA PRO A 289 -17.47 4.38 -25.98
C PRO A 289 -17.41 5.41 -24.84
N SER A 290 -18.42 5.46 -23.98
CA SER A 290 -18.46 6.31 -22.78
C SER A 290 -17.99 5.60 -21.50
N TYR A 291 -17.61 4.32 -21.58
CA TYR A 291 -17.25 3.51 -20.42
C TYR A 291 -15.82 3.84 -19.95
N ALA A 292 -15.68 4.85 -19.09
CA ALA A 292 -14.41 5.37 -18.60
C ALA A 292 -13.50 4.30 -17.95
N LEU A 293 -14.07 3.35 -17.19
CA LEU A 293 -13.30 2.28 -16.55
C LEU A 293 -12.65 1.31 -17.55
N ALA A 294 -13.27 1.08 -18.71
CA ALA A 294 -12.67 0.24 -19.74
C ALA A 294 -11.40 0.90 -20.32
N TYR A 295 -11.41 2.22 -20.47
CA TYR A 295 -10.21 2.97 -20.86
C TYR A 295 -9.15 2.97 -19.75
N ALA A 296 -9.52 3.06 -18.47
CA ALA A 296 -8.56 2.96 -17.37
C ALA A 296 -7.89 1.58 -17.32
N GLY A 297 -8.68 0.50 -17.49
CA GLY A 297 -8.14 -0.87 -17.59
C GLY A 297 -7.24 -1.07 -18.81
N LEU A 298 -7.59 -0.47 -19.95
CA LEU A 298 -6.77 -0.49 -21.15
C LEU A 298 -5.43 0.24 -20.95
N ALA A 299 -5.44 1.37 -20.24
CA ALA A 299 -4.24 2.12 -19.89
C ALA A 299 -3.31 1.30 -18.98
N ASP A 300 -3.86 0.65 -17.95
CA ASP A 300 -3.09 -0.22 -17.08
C ASP A 300 -2.51 -1.43 -17.83
N ALA A 301 -3.28 -2.05 -18.73
CA ALA A 301 -2.78 -3.15 -19.57
C ALA A 301 -1.58 -2.72 -20.41
N TYR A 302 -1.64 -1.57 -21.07
CA TYR A 302 -0.50 -1.05 -21.85
C TYR A 302 0.68 -0.65 -20.97
N ASN A 303 0.46 -0.05 -19.80
CA ASN A 303 1.53 0.25 -18.83
C ASN A 303 2.27 -1.03 -18.43
N GLN A 304 1.54 -2.11 -18.12
CA GLN A 304 2.14 -3.40 -17.78
C GLN A 304 2.91 -4.00 -18.98
N MET A 305 2.37 -3.90 -20.20
CA MET A 305 3.07 -4.38 -21.39
C MET A 305 4.39 -3.64 -21.64
N GLY A 306 4.45 -2.34 -21.39
CA GLY A 306 5.66 -1.53 -21.49
C GLY A 306 6.68 -1.89 -20.40
N MET A 307 6.23 -2.00 -19.15
CA MET A 307 7.08 -2.34 -18.02
C MET A 307 7.71 -3.74 -18.15
N TRP A 308 6.94 -4.72 -18.66
CA TRP A 308 7.39 -6.10 -18.80
C TRP A 308 8.04 -6.39 -20.17
N ALA A 309 8.34 -5.36 -20.96
CA ALA A 309 8.98 -5.49 -22.27
C ALA A 309 8.23 -6.42 -23.26
N THR A 310 6.92 -6.61 -23.06
CA THR A 310 6.05 -7.36 -24.01
C THR A 310 5.80 -6.57 -25.28
N LEU A 311 5.88 -5.24 -25.16
CA LEU A 311 5.76 -4.29 -26.26
C LEU A 311 6.84 -3.21 -26.08
N ALA A 312 7.33 -2.63 -27.18
CA ALA A 312 8.34 -1.57 -27.10
C ALA A 312 7.80 -0.37 -26.28
N PRO A 313 8.63 0.24 -25.40
CA PRO A 313 8.18 1.30 -24.51
C PRO A 313 7.45 2.45 -25.21
N ALA A 314 8.01 2.98 -26.29
CA ALA A 314 7.41 4.08 -27.06
C ALA A 314 6.00 3.76 -27.57
N GLU A 315 5.75 2.54 -28.03
CA GLU A 315 4.43 2.13 -28.51
C GLU A 315 3.47 1.91 -27.34
N SER A 316 3.92 1.20 -26.32
CA SER A 316 3.10 0.80 -25.20
C SER A 316 2.64 2.00 -24.37
N PHE A 317 3.57 2.82 -23.92
CA PHE A 317 3.27 3.98 -23.10
C PHE A 317 2.48 5.06 -23.84
N SER A 318 2.72 5.27 -25.15
CA SER A 318 1.86 6.17 -25.93
C SER A 318 0.40 5.74 -25.96
N LYS A 319 0.15 4.41 -26.08
CA LYS A 319 -1.21 3.85 -26.02
C LYS A 319 -1.80 3.95 -24.62
N ALA A 320 -1.00 3.71 -23.58
CA ALA A 320 -1.40 3.85 -22.18
C ALA A 320 -1.85 5.29 -21.89
N LYS A 321 -1.04 6.29 -22.28
CA LYS A 321 -1.37 7.70 -22.13
C LYS A 321 -2.68 8.07 -22.82
N ALA A 322 -2.84 7.68 -24.09
CA ALA A 322 -4.06 7.98 -24.84
C ALA A 322 -5.31 7.40 -24.16
N ALA A 323 -5.22 6.16 -23.66
CA ALA A 323 -6.31 5.53 -22.94
C ALA A 323 -6.58 6.19 -21.58
N ALA A 324 -5.55 6.52 -20.78
CA ALA A 324 -5.71 7.18 -19.49
C ALA A 324 -6.32 8.58 -19.65
N VAL A 325 -5.83 9.39 -20.58
CA VAL A 325 -6.39 10.72 -20.88
C VAL A 325 -7.85 10.60 -21.31
N ARG A 326 -8.19 9.65 -22.19
CA ARG A 326 -9.57 9.44 -22.60
C ARG A 326 -10.47 9.01 -21.45
N SER A 327 -9.99 8.16 -20.55
CA SER A 327 -10.69 7.81 -19.31
C SER A 327 -11.02 9.04 -18.47
N LEU A 328 -10.04 9.94 -18.28
CA LEU A 328 -10.18 11.16 -17.48
C LEU A 328 -11.07 12.22 -18.16
N GLU A 329 -11.10 12.29 -19.49
CA GLU A 329 -12.06 13.13 -20.21
C GLU A 329 -13.50 12.69 -19.98
N LEU A 330 -13.74 11.38 -19.86
CA LEU A 330 -15.06 10.82 -19.60
C LEU A 330 -15.42 10.90 -18.11
N ASP A 331 -14.46 10.70 -17.23
CA ASP A 331 -14.64 10.71 -15.77
C ASP A 331 -13.35 11.08 -15.03
N ASN A 332 -13.19 12.32 -14.70
CA ASN A 332 -12.02 12.86 -13.98
C ASN A 332 -11.98 12.52 -12.48
N THR A 333 -12.91 11.71 -12.00
CA THR A 333 -12.94 11.25 -10.61
C THR A 333 -12.43 9.81 -10.43
N LEU A 334 -11.86 9.22 -11.48
CA LEU A 334 -11.29 7.87 -11.43
C LEU A 334 -9.83 7.90 -10.95
N GLY A 335 -9.62 7.50 -9.68
CA GLY A 335 -8.27 7.37 -9.10
C GLY A 335 -7.38 6.42 -9.90
N GLU A 336 -7.94 5.33 -10.43
CA GLU A 336 -7.24 4.34 -11.26
C GLU A 336 -6.69 4.96 -12.55
N ALA A 337 -7.44 5.84 -13.20
CA ALA A 337 -7.02 6.52 -14.42
C ALA A 337 -5.90 7.54 -14.15
N HIS A 338 -6.00 8.31 -13.05
CA HIS A 338 -4.93 9.18 -12.59
C HIS A 338 -3.65 8.39 -12.26
N THR A 339 -3.77 7.23 -11.59
CA THR A 339 -2.64 6.35 -11.29
C THR A 339 -1.97 5.84 -12.56
N ALA A 340 -2.76 5.41 -13.56
CA ALA A 340 -2.23 4.92 -14.83
C ALA A 340 -1.51 6.04 -15.63
N LEU A 341 -2.04 7.27 -15.61
CA LEU A 341 -1.41 8.43 -16.24
C LEU A 341 -0.13 8.85 -15.51
N ALA A 342 -0.15 8.83 -14.16
CA ALA A 342 1.04 9.12 -13.36
C ALA A 342 2.18 8.16 -13.66
N PHE A 343 1.87 6.87 -13.74
CA PHE A 343 2.85 5.84 -14.05
C PHE A 343 3.49 6.07 -15.43
N GLU A 344 2.70 6.35 -16.45
CA GLU A 344 3.20 6.64 -17.80
C GLU A 344 4.08 7.89 -17.81
N LYS A 345 3.62 9.02 -17.22
CA LYS A 345 4.41 10.24 -17.11
C LYS A 345 5.77 10.01 -16.48
N PHE A 346 5.81 9.20 -15.42
CA PHE A 346 7.04 8.89 -14.70
C PHE A 346 7.97 7.99 -15.54
N GLN A 347 7.44 6.88 -16.04
CA GLN A 347 8.25 5.83 -16.66
C GLN A 347 8.71 6.15 -18.08
N HIS A 348 7.95 6.95 -18.81
CA HIS A 348 8.22 7.20 -20.23
C HIS A 348 8.45 8.65 -20.58
N GLU A 349 7.63 9.58 -20.09
CA GLU A 349 7.83 11.01 -20.36
C GLU A 349 8.96 11.61 -19.52
N TRP A 350 9.25 11.00 -18.36
CA TRP A 350 10.13 11.53 -17.31
C TRP A 350 9.63 12.88 -16.78
N ASP A 351 8.30 13.08 -16.82
CA ASP A 351 7.61 14.20 -16.18
C ASP A 351 7.32 13.85 -14.71
N PHE A 352 8.36 13.88 -13.88
CA PHE A 352 8.28 13.48 -12.47
C PHE A 352 7.32 14.36 -11.66
N ALA A 353 7.28 15.68 -11.96
CA ALA A 353 6.39 16.61 -11.28
C ALA A 353 4.92 16.39 -11.69
N GLY A 354 4.67 16.16 -12.96
CA GLY A 354 3.34 15.81 -13.46
C GLY A 354 2.85 14.47 -12.92
N ALA A 355 3.73 13.47 -12.82
CA ALA A 355 3.42 12.18 -12.23
C ALA A 355 3.02 12.31 -10.74
N GLU A 356 3.80 13.05 -9.94
CA GLU A 356 3.49 13.32 -8.53
C GLU A 356 2.11 13.98 -8.37
N SER A 357 1.80 14.98 -9.20
CA SER A 357 0.49 15.65 -9.18
C SER A 357 -0.67 14.67 -9.44
N GLU A 358 -0.52 13.76 -10.41
CA GLU A 358 -1.54 12.77 -10.73
C GLU A 358 -1.70 11.73 -9.59
N TYR A 359 -0.59 11.27 -8.95
CA TYR A 359 -0.67 10.39 -7.80
C TYR A 359 -1.38 11.02 -6.61
N LEU A 360 -1.07 12.27 -6.28
CA LEU A 360 -1.74 13.00 -5.20
C LEU A 360 -3.24 13.18 -5.48
N GLN A 361 -3.62 13.41 -6.74
CA GLN A 361 -5.01 13.46 -7.15
C GLN A 361 -5.68 12.08 -6.98
N ALA A 362 -5.03 10.99 -7.40
CA ALA A 362 -5.53 9.63 -7.23
C ALA A 362 -5.76 9.27 -5.75
N ILE A 363 -4.81 9.60 -4.87
CA ILE A 363 -4.92 9.39 -3.41
C ILE A 363 -6.10 10.19 -2.83
N THR A 364 -6.30 11.43 -3.29
CA THR A 364 -7.43 12.26 -2.86
C THR A 364 -8.77 11.64 -3.26
N LEU A 365 -8.86 11.05 -4.43
CA LEU A 365 -10.07 10.41 -4.97
C LEU A 365 -10.37 9.05 -4.34
N ASN A 366 -9.32 8.22 -4.15
CA ASN A 366 -9.41 6.90 -3.53
C ASN A 366 -8.17 6.58 -2.68
N ARG A 367 -8.19 6.97 -1.42
CA ARG A 367 -7.10 6.74 -0.46
C ARG A 367 -6.84 5.27 -0.10
N ASN A 368 -7.75 4.37 -0.45
CA ASN A 368 -7.62 2.94 -0.17
C ASN A 368 -7.18 2.14 -1.41
N TYR A 369 -6.77 2.81 -2.48
CA TYR A 369 -6.25 2.13 -3.66
C TYR A 369 -4.74 1.87 -3.48
N SER A 370 -4.41 0.68 -3.01
CA SER A 370 -3.04 0.24 -2.67
C SER A 370 -2.02 0.52 -3.78
N THR A 371 -2.38 0.28 -5.04
CA THR A 371 -1.50 0.48 -6.20
C THR A 371 -1.02 1.92 -6.33
N THR A 372 -1.86 2.92 -6.01
CA THR A 372 -1.41 4.32 -6.05
C THR A 372 -0.32 4.59 -5.02
N HIS A 373 -0.52 4.15 -3.77
CA HIS A 373 0.47 4.32 -2.71
C HIS A 373 1.77 3.56 -2.98
N GLU A 374 1.66 2.36 -3.55
CA GLU A 374 2.80 1.54 -3.97
C GLU A 374 3.66 2.27 -5.00
N LEU A 375 3.05 2.68 -6.11
CA LEU A 375 3.75 3.33 -7.22
C LEU A 375 4.26 4.71 -6.81
N HIS A 376 3.45 5.50 -6.10
CA HIS A 376 3.84 6.81 -5.61
C HIS A 376 5.05 6.71 -4.68
N GLY A 377 5.01 5.83 -3.67
CA GLY A 377 6.11 5.67 -2.73
C GLY A 377 7.42 5.26 -3.42
N TYR A 378 7.37 4.29 -4.34
CA TYR A 378 8.54 3.85 -5.07
C TYR A 378 9.11 4.95 -5.97
N GLN A 379 8.26 5.56 -6.81
CA GLN A 379 8.68 6.55 -7.79
C GLN A 379 9.07 7.89 -7.15
N MET A 380 8.44 8.27 -6.03
CA MET A 380 8.86 9.44 -5.25
C MET A 380 10.32 9.29 -4.79
N TYR A 381 10.71 8.10 -4.31
CA TYR A 381 12.09 7.86 -3.92
C TYR A 381 13.07 7.98 -5.11
N LEU A 382 12.70 7.45 -6.28
CA LEU A 382 13.55 7.55 -7.49
C LEU A 382 13.77 9.02 -7.92
N ALA A 383 12.72 9.85 -7.82
CA ALA A 383 12.79 11.27 -8.16
C ALA A 383 13.42 12.14 -7.05
N LYS A 384 13.31 11.72 -5.78
CA LYS A 384 13.76 12.46 -4.59
C LYS A 384 14.39 11.51 -3.57
N PRO A 385 15.61 11.00 -3.79
CA PRO A 385 16.21 9.98 -2.90
C PRO A 385 16.36 10.40 -1.44
N HIS A 386 16.45 11.71 -1.17
CA HIS A 386 16.52 12.25 0.19
C HIS A 386 15.19 12.13 0.97
N GLU A 387 14.08 11.81 0.30
CA GLU A 387 12.75 11.61 0.92
C GLU A 387 12.46 10.14 1.26
N PHE A 388 13.49 9.33 1.50
CA PHE A 388 13.36 7.88 1.83
C PHE A 388 12.28 7.59 2.88
N LYS A 389 12.21 8.41 3.95
CA LYS A 389 11.23 8.20 5.01
C LYS A 389 9.79 8.35 4.51
N ALA A 390 9.51 9.39 3.73
CA ALA A 390 8.18 9.63 3.17
C ALA A 390 7.80 8.53 2.15
N ALA A 391 8.73 8.13 1.30
CA ALA A 391 8.54 7.01 0.38
C ALA A 391 8.20 5.70 1.09
N MET A 392 8.90 5.39 2.19
CA MET A 392 8.62 4.21 3.01
C MET A 392 7.29 4.30 3.76
N GLU A 393 6.81 5.50 4.10
CA GLU A 393 5.48 5.70 4.69
C GLU A 393 4.38 5.37 3.68
N GLU A 394 4.51 5.81 2.44
CA GLU A 394 3.57 5.44 1.35
C GLU A 394 3.56 3.93 1.09
N LEU A 395 4.74 3.30 1.02
CA LEU A 395 4.83 1.84 0.86
C LEU A 395 4.25 1.06 2.04
N LYS A 396 4.32 1.60 3.26
CA LYS A 396 3.64 1.00 4.43
C LYS A 396 2.12 1.11 4.33
N ILE A 397 1.60 2.24 3.86
CA ILE A 397 0.16 2.37 3.59
C ILE A 397 -0.26 1.33 2.54
N ALA A 398 0.50 1.20 1.45
CA ALA A 398 0.26 0.17 0.45
C ALA A 398 0.28 -1.25 1.06
N GLN A 399 1.24 -1.54 1.94
CA GLN A 399 1.36 -2.82 2.63
C GLN A 399 0.20 -3.08 3.60
N ASP A 400 -0.30 -2.06 4.30
CA ASP A 400 -1.46 -2.19 5.16
C ASP A 400 -2.75 -2.47 4.36
N LEU A 401 -2.86 -1.91 3.16
CA LEU A 401 -3.98 -2.16 2.25
C LEU A 401 -3.85 -3.51 1.53
N ASP A 402 -2.61 -3.93 1.24
CA ASP A 402 -2.30 -5.14 0.47
C ASP A 402 -1.13 -5.93 1.09
N PRO A 403 -1.34 -6.57 2.26
CA PRO A 403 -0.26 -7.15 3.06
C PRO A 403 0.45 -8.35 2.41
N LEU A 404 -0.15 -8.99 1.41
CA LEU A 404 0.44 -10.13 0.69
C LEU A 404 0.84 -9.78 -0.75
N SER A 405 0.93 -8.49 -1.08
CA SER A 405 1.37 -7.99 -2.38
C SER A 405 2.86 -8.22 -2.60
N LEU A 406 3.19 -8.96 -3.64
CA LEU A 406 4.60 -9.12 -4.06
C LEU A 406 5.20 -7.82 -4.62
N PRO A 407 4.49 -7.02 -5.45
CA PRO A 407 5.00 -5.73 -5.91
C PRO A 407 5.32 -4.77 -4.76
N VAL A 408 4.44 -4.64 -3.77
CA VAL A 408 4.70 -3.79 -2.57
C VAL A 408 5.94 -4.30 -1.81
N ALA A 409 6.03 -5.61 -1.57
CA ALA A 409 7.17 -6.21 -0.89
C ALA A 409 8.47 -6.02 -1.66
N PHE A 410 8.42 -6.11 -3.00
CA PHE A 410 9.55 -5.85 -3.90
C PHE A 410 10.00 -4.39 -3.80
N ASN A 411 9.08 -3.42 -3.88
CA ASN A 411 9.40 -2.00 -3.83
C ASN A 411 10.03 -1.61 -2.48
N ILE A 412 9.55 -2.17 -1.36
CA ILE A 412 10.20 -2.01 -0.05
C ILE A 412 11.64 -2.55 -0.08
N ALA A 413 11.84 -3.75 -0.63
CA ALA A 413 13.16 -4.36 -0.74
C ALA A 413 14.09 -3.58 -1.68
N ALA A 414 13.56 -3.03 -2.77
CA ALA A 414 14.32 -2.21 -3.71
C ALA A 414 14.79 -0.90 -3.06
N LEU A 415 13.94 -0.20 -2.32
CA LEU A 415 14.36 0.99 -1.57
C LEU A 415 15.47 0.66 -0.54
N LEU A 416 15.35 -0.46 0.17
CA LEU A 416 16.39 -0.91 1.10
C LEU A 416 17.69 -1.23 0.37
N TYR A 417 17.62 -1.82 -0.82
CA TYR A 417 18.80 -2.12 -1.64
C TYR A 417 19.47 -0.81 -2.13
N PHE A 418 18.72 0.15 -2.62
CA PHE A 418 19.22 1.45 -3.06
C PHE A 418 19.89 2.23 -1.90
N GLU A 419 19.34 2.12 -0.68
CA GLU A 419 19.94 2.65 0.55
C GLU A 419 21.13 1.84 1.05
N ARG A 420 21.60 0.83 0.29
CA ARG A 420 22.70 -0.08 0.64
C ARG A 420 22.46 -0.90 1.92
N ARG A 421 21.22 -1.02 2.36
CA ARG A 421 20.77 -1.86 3.48
C ARG A 421 20.55 -3.30 3.02
N TYR A 422 21.61 -3.90 2.46
CA TYR A 422 21.54 -5.17 1.73
C TYR A 422 21.04 -6.34 2.58
N ASP A 423 21.37 -6.39 3.86
CA ASP A 423 20.88 -7.47 4.74
C ASP A 423 19.37 -7.43 4.92
N GLU A 424 18.81 -6.24 5.11
CA GLU A 424 17.38 -6.04 5.26
C GLU A 424 16.64 -6.29 3.93
N ALA A 425 17.22 -5.87 2.82
CA ALA A 425 16.70 -6.16 1.48
C ALA A 425 16.65 -7.67 1.23
N ILE A 426 17.72 -8.41 1.54
CA ILE A 426 17.78 -9.87 1.40
C ILE A 426 16.76 -10.56 2.29
N GLU A 427 16.57 -10.11 3.53
CA GLU A 427 15.54 -10.68 4.43
C GLU A 427 14.14 -10.50 3.86
N GLN A 428 13.83 -9.31 3.36
CA GLN A 428 12.54 -9.00 2.73
C GLN A 428 12.31 -9.84 1.46
N LEU A 429 13.31 -9.96 0.60
CA LEU A 429 13.27 -10.74 -0.63
C LEU A 429 13.12 -12.25 -0.35
N LYS A 430 13.73 -12.78 0.70
CA LYS A 430 13.52 -14.17 1.13
C LYS A 430 12.09 -14.42 1.59
N LYS A 431 11.51 -13.53 2.40
CA LYS A 431 10.09 -13.62 2.78
C LYS A 431 9.18 -13.62 1.57
N MET A 432 9.52 -12.82 0.56
CA MET A 432 8.78 -12.77 -0.69
C MET A 432 8.92 -14.05 -1.52
N HIS A 433 10.13 -14.63 -1.57
CA HIS A 433 10.39 -15.93 -2.19
C HIS A 433 9.60 -17.08 -1.51
N ASP A 434 9.43 -17.04 -0.19
CA ASP A 434 8.60 -18.00 0.54
C ASP A 434 7.11 -17.90 0.17
N LEU A 435 6.65 -16.69 -0.20
CA LEU A 435 5.29 -16.47 -0.68
C LEU A 435 5.09 -16.93 -2.14
N ASP A 436 6.06 -16.67 -3.00
CA ASP A 436 6.06 -17.07 -4.40
C ASP A 436 7.49 -17.18 -4.95
N PRO A 437 8.04 -18.40 -5.04
CA PRO A 437 9.38 -18.63 -5.58
C PRO A 437 9.55 -18.22 -7.03
N ASN A 438 8.46 -18.05 -7.75
CA ASN A 438 8.45 -17.75 -9.19
C ASN A 438 8.39 -16.24 -9.49
N PHE A 439 8.43 -15.38 -8.50
CA PHE A 439 8.44 -13.94 -8.74
C PHE A 439 9.80 -13.46 -9.25
N THR A 440 9.90 -13.26 -10.55
CA THR A 440 11.16 -13.03 -11.29
C THR A 440 11.94 -11.81 -10.80
N LEU A 441 11.26 -10.65 -10.63
CA LEU A 441 11.91 -9.42 -10.18
C LEU A 441 12.58 -9.60 -8.80
N GLY A 442 11.91 -10.31 -7.90
CA GLY A 442 12.47 -10.59 -6.57
C GLY A 442 13.76 -11.38 -6.64
N ASN A 443 13.83 -12.40 -7.50
CA ASN A 443 15.02 -13.20 -7.71
C ASN A 443 16.14 -12.37 -8.36
N GLY A 444 15.81 -11.47 -9.30
CA GLY A 444 16.75 -10.54 -9.92
C GLY A 444 17.43 -9.62 -8.89
N LEU A 445 16.62 -8.94 -8.08
CA LEU A 445 17.11 -8.03 -7.03
C LEU A 445 17.85 -8.78 -5.91
N LEU A 446 17.41 -9.99 -5.55
CA LEU A 446 18.09 -10.85 -4.58
C LEU A 446 19.52 -11.18 -5.05
N GLY A 447 19.67 -11.52 -6.34
CA GLY A 447 20.98 -11.73 -6.96
C GLY A 447 21.84 -10.49 -6.90
N ALA A 448 21.29 -9.31 -7.21
CA ALA A 448 22.01 -8.04 -7.11
C ALA A 448 22.45 -7.74 -5.66
N ALA A 449 21.59 -7.95 -4.68
CA ALA A 449 21.93 -7.76 -3.27
C ALA A 449 23.03 -8.71 -2.78
N TYR A 450 22.98 -9.98 -3.17
CA TYR A 450 24.07 -10.94 -2.89
C TYR A 450 25.37 -10.54 -3.56
N MET A 451 25.31 -10.06 -4.79
CA MET A 451 26.49 -9.59 -5.52
C MET A 451 27.17 -8.42 -4.80
N ARG A 452 26.40 -7.45 -4.28
CA ARG A 452 26.91 -6.33 -3.46
C ARG A 452 27.58 -6.78 -2.15
N LYS A 453 27.19 -7.93 -1.63
CA LYS A 453 27.82 -8.56 -0.45
C LYS A 453 28.99 -9.48 -0.79
N GLY A 454 29.36 -9.64 -2.06
CA GLY A 454 30.42 -10.56 -2.50
C GLY A 454 30.02 -12.04 -2.47
N MET A 455 28.73 -12.34 -2.29
CA MET A 455 28.16 -13.70 -2.24
C MET A 455 27.83 -14.17 -3.67
N THR A 456 28.86 -14.36 -4.48
CA THR A 456 28.74 -14.61 -5.93
C THR A 456 27.98 -15.88 -6.29
N ALA A 457 28.13 -16.96 -5.51
CA ALA A 457 27.46 -18.22 -5.79
C ALA A 457 25.94 -18.09 -5.57
N GLU A 458 25.54 -17.42 -4.49
CA GLU A 458 24.14 -17.13 -4.18
C GLU A 458 23.52 -16.15 -5.20
N ALA A 459 24.29 -15.16 -5.65
CA ALA A 459 23.86 -14.25 -6.71
C ALA A 459 23.56 -14.99 -8.01
N VAL A 460 24.45 -15.87 -8.45
CA VAL A 460 24.25 -16.69 -9.66
C VAL A 460 23.06 -17.63 -9.51
N ALA A 461 22.86 -18.24 -8.34
CA ALA A 461 21.69 -19.08 -8.08
C ALA A 461 20.38 -18.30 -8.20
N ALA A 462 20.31 -17.10 -7.61
CA ALA A 462 19.14 -16.23 -7.68
C ALA A 462 18.86 -15.74 -9.11
N TRP A 463 19.89 -15.26 -9.84
CA TRP A 463 19.75 -14.85 -11.23
C TRP A 463 19.38 -16.01 -12.18
N SER A 464 19.91 -17.21 -11.93
CA SER A 464 19.52 -18.41 -12.68
C SER A 464 18.04 -18.77 -12.47
N ALA A 465 17.54 -18.63 -11.24
CA ALA A 465 16.11 -18.81 -10.95
C ALA A 465 15.26 -17.75 -11.66
N ALA A 466 15.68 -16.49 -11.69
CA ALA A 466 14.99 -15.43 -12.44
C ALA A 466 14.90 -15.74 -13.94
N SER A 467 15.95 -16.32 -14.50
CA SER A 467 16.04 -16.58 -15.96
C SER A 467 15.22 -17.78 -16.45
N THR A 468 14.72 -18.66 -15.55
CA THR A 468 13.98 -19.86 -15.93
C THR A 468 12.47 -19.64 -16.15
N LEU A 469 11.95 -18.46 -15.76
CA LEU A 469 10.52 -18.21 -15.72
C LEU A 469 9.98 -17.79 -17.09
N GLU A 470 8.90 -18.46 -17.54
CA GLU A 470 8.28 -18.22 -18.83
C GLU A 470 7.82 -16.76 -18.99
N GLY A 471 8.11 -16.20 -20.16
CA GLY A 471 7.60 -14.89 -20.60
C GLY A 471 8.53 -13.69 -20.38
N GLN A 472 9.53 -13.79 -19.52
CA GLN A 472 10.47 -12.67 -19.24
C GLN A 472 11.94 -13.10 -19.21
N GLY A 473 12.22 -14.39 -19.17
CA GLY A 473 13.54 -14.95 -19.00
C GLY A 473 14.09 -15.62 -20.25
N LEU A 474 15.33 -16.03 -20.09
CA LEU A 474 16.00 -16.88 -21.04
C LEU A 474 15.42 -18.30 -20.98
N SER A 475 15.54 -19.07 -22.07
CA SER A 475 15.08 -20.46 -22.10
C SER A 475 15.80 -21.33 -21.04
N PRO A 476 15.21 -22.45 -20.59
CA PRO A 476 15.88 -23.38 -19.66
C PRO A 476 17.27 -23.83 -20.16
N LYS A 477 17.46 -24.01 -21.48
CA LYS A 477 18.77 -24.31 -22.08
C LYS A 477 19.78 -23.18 -21.87
N SER A 478 19.30 -21.94 -21.91
CA SER A 478 20.15 -20.76 -21.67
C SER A 478 20.61 -20.70 -20.21
N THR A 479 19.76 -21.07 -19.27
CA THR A 479 20.09 -21.14 -17.83
C THR A 479 21.17 -22.19 -17.56
N ASP A 480 21.07 -23.36 -18.20
CA ASP A 480 22.12 -24.38 -18.11
C ASP A 480 23.47 -23.87 -18.65
N ALA A 481 23.45 -23.14 -19.77
CA ALA A 481 24.64 -22.54 -20.35
C ALA A 481 25.29 -21.48 -19.43
N LEU A 482 24.46 -20.63 -18.77
CA LEU A 482 24.90 -19.66 -17.79
C LEU A 482 25.58 -20.33 -16.58
N THR A 483 24.92 -21.34 -16.02
CA THR A 483 25.43 -22.11 -14.87
C THR A 483 26.72 -22.84 -15.22
N ALA A 484 26.81 -23.41 -16.43
CA ALA A 484 28.03 -24.07 -16.93
C ALA A 484 29.18 -23.05 -17.10
N ALA A 485 28.92 -21.86 -17.62
CA ALA A 485 29.92 -20.80 -17.75
C ALA A 485 30.45 -20.37 -16.38
N PHE A 486 29.57 -20.19 -15.37
CA PHE A 486 29.97 -19.89 -14.00
C PHE A 486 30.89 -20.97 -13.40
N ARG A 487 30.47 -22.24 -13.49
CA ARG A 487 31.23 -23.38 -12.96
C ARG A 487 32.63 -23.50 -13.60
N LYS A 488 32.76 -23.15 -14.87
CA LYS A 488 33.99 -23.25 -15.63
C LYS A 488 34.97 -22.11 -15.34
N SER A 489 34.48 -20.87 -15.25
CA SER A 489 35.36 -19.69 -15.28
C SER A 489 34.84 -18.52 -14.41
N GLY A 490 33.93 -18.79 -13.47
CA GLY A 490 33.43 -17.82 -12.48
C GLY A 490 32.47 -16.78 -13.03
N ILE A 491 32.26 -15.73 -12.23
CA ILE A 491 31.21 -14.72 -12.46
C ILE A 491 31.38 -13.94 -13.78
N LYS A 492 32.62 -13.58 -14.16
CA LYS A 492 32.85 -12.85 -15.43
C LYS A 492 32.44 -13.68 -16.66
N ALA A 493 32.62 -15.00 -16.62
CA ALA A 493 32.15 -15.88 -17.68
C ALA A 493 30.63 -16.03 -17.73
N PHE A 494 29.96 -16.04 -16.58
CA PHE A 494 28.53 -16.00 -16.46
C PHE A 494 27.96 -14.75 -17.12
N LEU A 495 28.45 -13.56 -16.73
CA LEU A 495 27.99 -12.27 -17.23
C LEU A 495 28.19 -12.11 -18.74
N ARG A 496 29.37 -12.49 -19.27
CA ARG A 496 29.58 -12.46 -20.72
C ARG A 496 28.65 -13.39 -21.48
N LYS A 497 28.35 -14.55 -20.90
CA LYS A 497 27.37 -15.48 -21.50
C LYS A 497 25.96 -14.93 -21.42
N HIS A 498 25.62 -14.20 -20.36
CA HIS A 498 24.33 -13.54 -20.20
C HIS A 498 24.15 -12.45 -21.27
N VAL A 499 25.13 -11.57 -21.45
CA VAL A 499 25.14 -10.57 -22.54
C VAL A 499 24.91 -11.22 -23.92
N GLU A 500 25.68 -12.27 -24.25
CA GLU A 500 25.52 -13.00 -25.55
C GLU A 500 24.09 -13.50 -25.74
N LEU A 501 23.47 -14.02 -24.69
CA LEU A 501 22.11 -14.52 -24.73
C LEU A 501 21.09 -13.39 -24.88
N LEU A 502 21.23 -12.28 -24.14
CA LEU A 502 20.36 -11.11 -24.26
C LEU A 502 20.45 -10.47 -25.66
N GLU A 503 21.64 -10.35 -26.22
CA GLU A 503 21.84 -9.88 -27.60
C GLU A 503 21.23 -10.82 -28.64
N THR A 504 21.22 -12.12 -28.39
CA THR A 504 20.56 -13.10 -29.26
C THR A 504 19.05 -12.96 -29.17
N GLU A 505 18.52 -12.81 -27.97
CA GLU A 505 17.10 -12.62 -27.70
C GLU A 505 16.57 -11.31 -28.30
N SER A 506 17.39 -10.23 -28.24
CA SER A 506 16.99 -8.91 -28.78
C SER A 506 16.74 -8.89 -30.28
N LYS A 507 17.15 -9.94 -31.02
CA LYS A 507 16.82 -10.12 -32.44
C LYS A 507 15.43 -10.67 -32.70
N GLN A 508 14.77 -11.21 -31.67
CA GLN A 508 13.48 -11.87 -31.73
C GLN A 508 12.38 -11.08 -31.04
N ARG A 509 12.71 -10.39 -29.94
CA ARG A 509 11.79 -9.56 -29.15
C ARG A 509 12.53 -8.37 -28.55
N TYR A 510 11.77 -7.41 -28.01
CA TYR A 510 12.35 -6.30 -27.28
C TYR A 510 13.05 -6.81 -26.01
N VAL A 511 14.29 -6.40 -25.81
CA VAL A 511 15.10 -6.60 -24.60
C VAL A 511 15.65 -5.24 -24.22
N SER A 512 15.37 -4.77 -23.01
CA SER A 512 15.86 -3.47 -22.56
C SER A 512 17.39 -3.42 -22.52
N ALA A 513 17.96 -2.44 -23.17
CA ALA A 513 19.40 -2.18 -23.20
C ALA A 513 19.96 -1.89 -21.80
N TYR A 514 19.12 -1.42 -20.86
CA TYR A 514 19.51 -1.16 -19.47
C TYR A 514 20.05 -2.41 -18.76
N PHE A 515 19.43 -3.59 -18.98
CA PHE A 515 19.91 -4.83 -18.36
C PHE A 515 21.26 -5.31 -18.92
N VAL A 516 21.50 -5.06 -20.19
CA VAL A 516 22.81 -5.36 -20.79
C VAL A 516 23.90 -4.41 -20.22
N ALA A 517 23.54 -3.14 -19.98
CA ALA A 517 24.45 -2.19 -19.34
C ALA A 517 24.82 -2.64 -17.90
N ILE A 518 23.86 -3.19 -17.13
CA ILE A 518 24.12 -3.75 -15.78
C ILE A 518 25.15 -4.87 -15.84
N ASP A 519 25.08 -5.78 -16.82
CA ASP A 519 26.07 -6.84 -16.95
C ASP A 519 27.46 -6.28 -17.21
N TYR A 520 27.59 -5.27 -18.07
CA TYR A 520 28.86 -4.60 -18.33
C TYR A 520 29.39 -3.83 -17.10
N ALA A 521 28.50 -3.27 -16.28
CA ALA A 521 28.88 -2.66 -15.00
C ALA A 521 29.54 -3.70 -14.05
N TYR A 522 28.97 -4.90 -13.93
CA TYR A 522 29.60 -5.99 -13.17
C TYR A 522 30.86 -6.55 -13.83
N LEU A 523 31.03 -6.37 -15.14
CA LEU A 523 32.28 -6.71 -15.86
C LEU A 523 33.34 -5.63 -15.73
N GLU A 524 33.02 -4.43 -15.23
CA GLU A 524 33.86 -3.25 -15.11
C GLU A 524 34.32 -2.69 -16.49
N GLU A 525 33.45 -2.79 -17.52
CA GLU A 525 33.71 -2.39 -18.91
C GLU A 525 33.03 -1.07 -19.24
N LYS A 526 33.51 0.05 -18.67
CA LYS A 526 32.86 1.38 -18.66
C LYS A 526 32.38 1.91 -20.02
N ASP A 527 33.16 1.71 -21.07
CA ASP A 527 32.78 2.24 -22.38
C ASP A 527 31.57 1.49 -22.96
N LEU A 528 31.49 0.17 -22.72
CA LEU A 528 30.33 -0.64 -23.10
C LEU A 528 29.11 -0.35 -22.19
N GLU A 529 29.33 -0.08 -20.89
CA GLU A 529 28.27 0.39 -20.01
C GLU A 529 27.58 1.63 -20.60
N PHE A 530 28.38 2.65 -20.98
CA PHE A 530 27.83 3.88 -21.57
C PHE A 530 27.20 3.68 -22.93
N GLU A 531 27.76 2.81 -23.77
CA GLU A 531 27.17 2.48 -25.06
C GLU A 531 25.74 1.92 -24.88
N TRP A 532 25.57 0.98 -23.95
CA TRP A 532 24.27 0.37 -23.68
C TRP A 532 23.32 1.28 -22.89
N LEU A 533 23.83 2.11 -21.97
CA LEU A 533 23.03 3.15 -21.30
C LEU A 533 22.51 4.20 -22.30
N GLU A 534 23.32 4.60 -23.29
CA GLU A 534 22.89 5.52 -24.34
C GLU A 534 21.80 4.89 -25.22
N LYS A 535 21.95 3.59 -25.54
CA LYS A 535 20.90 2.86 -26.25
C LYS A 535 19.61 2.77 -25.41
N ALA A 536 19.72 2.51 -24.09
CA ALA A 536 18.57 2.52 -23.19
C ALA A 536 17.88 3.90 -23.16
N TYR A 537 18.66 4.99 -23.22
CA TYR A 537 18.12 6.35 -23.33
C TYR A 537 17.37 6.57 -24.64
N GLN A 538 17.93 6.12 -25.78
CA GLN A 538 17.31 6.29 -27.10
C GLN A 538 15.99 5.51 -27.22
N GLU A 539 15.90 4.32 -26.64
CA GLU A 539 14.68 3.52 -26.63
C GLU A 539 13.69 3.90 -25.50
N ARG A 540 14.01 4.93 -24.73
CA ARG A 540 13.19 5.38 -23.58
C ARG A 540 12.89 4.25 -22.59
N SER A 541 13.92 3.47 -22.22
CA SER A 541 13.76 2.40 -21.24
C SER A 541 13.26 2.95 -19.91
N SER A 542 12.16 2.38 -19.41
CA SER A 542 11.57 2.77 -18.12
C SER A 542 12.52 2.56 -16.93
N TRP A 543 13.48 1.64 -17.06
CA TRP A 543 14.47 1.32 -16.02
C TRP A 543 15.52 2.43 -15.80
N LEU A 544 15.66 3.37 -16.75
CA LEU A 544 16.56 4.51 -16.57
C LEU A 544 16.17 5.44 -15.41
N THR A 545 14.94 5.36 -14.95
CA THR A 545 14.50 6.10 -13.75
C THR A 545 15.23 5.67 -12.47
N GLU A 546 15.83 4.48 -12.47
CA GLU A 546 16.64 3.95 -11.35
C GLU A 546 18.11 4.38 -11.41
N LEU A 547 18.55 4.99 -12.52
CA LEU A 547 19.96 5.33 -12.78
C LEU A 547 20.58 6.14 -11.64
N GLY A 548 19.84 7.07 -11.05
CA GLY A 548 20.33 7.96 -9.99
C GLY A 548 20.49 7.29 -8.61
N VAL A 549 19.89 6.12 -8.39
CA VAL A 549 19.83 5.48 -7.06
C VAL A 549 20.45 4.09 -7.02
N ASP A 550 20.49 3.37 -8.15
CA ASP A 550 21.03 2.00 -8.15
C ASP A 550 22.55 2.01 -7.87
N PRO A 551 22.98 1.32 -6.79
CA PRO A 551 24.40 1.21 -6.45
C PRO A 551 25.26 0.61 -7.57
N VAL A 552 24.67 -0.06 -8.58
CA VAL A 552 25.42 -0.63 -9.71
C VAL A 552 26.21 0.42 -10.46
N TRP A 553 25.73 1.66 -10.51
CA TRP A 553 26.34 2.77 -11.24
C TRP A 553 27.34 3.60 -10.41
N ALA A 554 27.64 3.20 -9.16
CA ALA A 554 28.48 3.99 -8.25
C ALA A 554 29.85 4.37 -8.85
N ASP A 555 30.44 3.50 -9.66
CA ASP A 555 31.74 3.72 -10.29
C ASP A 555 31.68 4.70 -11.49
N LEU A 556 30.47 5.04 -11.96
CA LEU A 556 30.23 6.00 -13.03
C LEU A 556 30.05 7.44 -12.53
N HIS A 557 29.76 7.66 -11.24
CA HIS A 557 29.40 8.96 -10.69
C HIS A 557 30.46 10.05 -10.95
N SER A 558 31.75 9.69 -11.09
CA SER A 558 32.83 10.63 -11.42
C SER A 558 33.00 10.87 -12.92
N ASP A 559 32.31 10.16 -13.79
CA ASP A 559 32.41 10.28 -15.25
C ASP A 559 31.42 11.35 -15.76
N PRO A 560 31.90 12.35 -16.55
CA PRO A 560 31.02 13.40 -17.06
C PRO A 560 29.88 12.89 -17.96
N ARG A 561 30.04 11.72 -18.60
CA ARG A 561 28.97 11.07 -19.38
C ARG A 561 27.78 10.66 -18.51
N TYR A 562 28.06 10.25 -17.27
CA TYR A 562 27.00 9.89 -16.31
C TYR A 562 26.19 11.12 -15.90
N ALA A 563 26.86 12.23 -15.52
CA ALA A 563 26.18 13.48 -15.17
C ALA A 563 25.34 14.03 -16.35
N ASP A 564 25.85 13.89 -17.59
CA ASP A 564 25.08 14.25 -18.78
C ASP A 564 23.82 13.39 -18.94
N LEU A 565 23.92 12.09 -18.73
CA LEU A 565 22.79 11.17 -18.85
C LEU A 565 21.74 11.42 -17.75
N ILE A 566 22.15 11.61 -16.48
CA ILE A 566 21.29 12.00 -15.36
C ILE A 566 20.48 13.25 -15.70
N ARG A 567 21.17 14.29 -16.20
CA ARG A 567 20.52 15.56 -16.59
C ARG A 567 19.52 15.37 -17.74
N ARG A 568 19.86 14.56 -18.76
CA ARG A 568 18.97 14.31 -19.91
C ARG A 568 17.71 13.50 -19.54
N VAL A 569 17.82 12.60 -18.57
CA VAL A 569 16.67 11.89 -17.99
C VAL A 569 15.87 12.79 -17.05
N GLY A 570 16.50 13.83 -16.50
CA GLY A 570 15.87 14.77 -15.55
C GLY A 570 15.89 14.27 -14.10
N LEU A 571 16.77 13.32 -13.78
CA LEU A 571 16.97 12.83 -12.42
C LEU A 571 17.75 13.84 -11.56
N PRO A 572 17.62 13.82 -10.22
CA PRO A 572 18.41 14.66 -9.33
C PRO A 572 19.90 14.30 -9.43
N GLU A 573 20.75 15.36 -9.39
CA GLU A 573 22.22 15.23 -9.40
C GLU A 573 22.77 14.82 -8.02
#